data_6b92c395f7ee93305ceb60e8c22b05a1
#
_entry.id   6b92c395f7ee93305ceb60e8c22b05a1
#
_cell.length_a   1.000
_cell.length_b   1.000
_cell.length_c   1.000
_cell.angle_alpha   90.00
_cell.angle_beta   90.00
_cell.angle_gamma   90.00
#
_symmetry.space_group_name_H-M   'P 1'
#
loop_
_entity.id
_entity.type
_entity.pdbx_description
1 polymer ?
#
loop_
_entity_poly.entity_id
_entity_poly.type
_entity_poly.pdbx_seq_one_letter_code
_entity_poly.pdbx_strand_id
1 'polypeptide(L)'
;MQRKKLSGVAVAVLCALTLAACGKQAETQVDRVAMEAKAKAESEARAVEAAAKEAAKEAEARAIAIESYIYAYPLVTMEMTRRVMTNVAAPDGSRAPMGHFLRMRSYPDAAYRDVTAPNADTLYTTTWIDVSKEPMILSLPDMKGRYALFPMLDGWTNVFQVPGKRTTGTKAQTYAITGPGWSGELPPGVTEYKSPTGLVWILGRIYCTGTPEDYKAVHALQDKISVVPLSAYGKPYTPAPGAVDPAIDMKTAVREQVNA
;
A
#
# COMPACT_ATOMS: atom_id res chain seq x y z
N MET A 1 -60.27 -94.40 -29.92
CA MET A 1 -59.90 -93.00 -30.11
C MET A 1 -60.28 -92.21 -28.85
N GLN A 2 -59.34 -91.94 -27.92
CA GLN A 2 -59.53 -91.13 -26.73
C GLN A 2 -58.81 -89.81 -26.88
N ARG A 3 -59.58 -88.71 -27.01
CA ARG A 3 -59.04 -87.31 -26.89
C ARG A 3 -58.90 -86.93 -25.43
N LYS A 4 -57.69 -86.74 -24.97
CA LYS A 4 -57.41 -86.15 -23.66
C LYS A 4 -57.80 -84.68 -23.69
N LYS A 5 -58.74 -84.26 -22.83
CA LYS A 5 -59.04 -82.91 -22.55
C LYS A 5 -57.95 -82.34 -21.65
N LEU A 6 -57.10 -81.46 -22.16
CA LEU A 6 -56.21 -80.68 -21.30
C LEU A 6 -57.06 -79.72 -20.54
N SER A 7 -56.90 -79.77 -19.24
CA SER A 7 -57.70 -78.95 -18.29
C SER A 7 -57.33 -77.46 -18.39
N GLY A 8 -58.35 -76.60 -18.56
CA GLY A 8 -58.23 -75.13 -18.61
C GLY A 8 -57.63 -74.52 -17.33
N VAL A 9 -57.40 -75.31 -16.30
CA VAL A 9 -56.80 -74.82 -15.02
C VAL A 9 -55.28 -74.52 -15.18
N ALA A 10 -54.57 -75.30 -16.01
CA ALA A 10 -53.13 -75.06 -16.20
C ALA A 10 -52.79 -73.82 -16.96
N VAL A 11 -53.64 -73.38 -17.89
CA VAL A 11 -53.43 -72.13 -18.69
C VAL A 11 -53.76 -70.88 -17.84
N ALA A 12 -54.79 -70.98 -16.98
CA ALA A 12 -55.14 -69.85 -16.12
C ALA A 12 -54.09 -69.60 -15.00
N VAL A 13 -53.46 -70.64 -14.46
CA VAL A 13 -52.37 -70.49 -13.46
C VAL A 13 -51.11 -69.90 -14.11
N LEU A 14 -50.78 -70.29 -15.37
CA LEU A 14 -49.61 -69.77 -16.05
C LEU A 14 -49.78 -68.29 -16.43
N CYS A 15 -50.96 -67.86 -16.81
CA CYS A 15 -51.25 -66.40 -17.09
C CYS A 15 -51.29 -65.58 -15.79
N ALA A 16 -51.75 -66.12 -14.66
CA ALA A 16 -51.72 -65.39 -13.39
C ALA A 16 -50.29 -65.21 -12.85
N LEU A 17 -49.43 -66.20 -13.01
CA LEU A 17 -48.03 -66.13 -12.61
C LEU A 17 -47.20 -65.16 -13.47
N THR A 18 -47.49 -65.03 -14.77
CA THR A 18 -46.81 -64.04 -15.65
C THR A 18 -47.30 -62.61 -15.41
N LEU A 19 -48.57 -62.43 -15.06
CA LEU A 19 -49.09 -61.12 -14.68
C LEU A 19 -48.56 -60.67 -13.30
N ALA A 20 -48.41 -61.57 -12.33
CA ALA A 20 -47.82 -61.28 -11.02
C ALA A 20 -46.31 -60.99 -11.11
N ALA A 21 -45.60 -61.67 -12.00
CA ALA A 21 -44.17 -61.41 -12.22
C ALA A 21 -43.95 -60.08 -12.98
N CYS A 22 -44.84 -59.72 -13.92
CA CYS A 22 -44.77 -58.45 -14.61
C CYS A 22 -45.13 -57.27 -13.71
N GLY A 23 -46.08 -57.43 -12.78
CA GLY A 23 -46.44 -56.45 -11.75
C GLY A 23 -45.28 -56.15 -10.78
N LYS A 24 -44.60 -57.20 -10.27
CA LYS A 24 -43.45 -57.06 -9.39
C LYS A 24 -42.24 -56.42 -10.08
N GLN A 25 -42.00 -56.71 -11.38
CA GLN A 25 -40.94 -56.03 -12.13
C GLN A 25 -41.25 -54.57 -12.40
N ALA A 26 -42.50 -54.22 -12.60
CA ALA A 26 -42.93 -52.84 -12.79
C ALA A 26 -42.82 -52.04 -11.48
N GLU A 27 -43.22 -52.59 -10.34
CA GLU A 27 -43.04 -51.95 -9.02
C GLU A 27 -41.56 -51.74 -8.69
N THR A 28 -40.69 -52.74 -8.87
CA THR A 28 -39.24 -52.58 -8.62
C THR A 28 -38.58 -51.58 -9.55
N GLN A 29 -39.09 -51.40 -10.76
CA GLN A 29 -38.56 -50.41 -11.68
C GLN A 29 -39.01 -48.96 -11.35
N VAL A 30 -40.24 -48.79 -10.89
CA VAL A 30 -40.77 -47.51 -10.38
C VAL A 30 -40.01 -47.08 -9.11
N ASP A 31 -39.75 -47.99 -8.18
CA ASP A 31 -38.99 -47.72 -6.97
C ASP A 31 -37.54 -47.33 -7.27
N ARG A 32 -36.91 -47.97 -8.28
CA ARG A 32 -35.55 -47.62 -8.69
C ARG A 32 -35.50 -46.21 -9.34
N VAL A 33 -36.43 -45.89 -10.20
CA VAL A 33 -36.52 -44.54 -10.82
C VAL A 33 -36.77 -43.46 -9.75
N ALA A 34 -37.62 -43.78 -8.75
CA ALA A 34 -37.87 -42.85 -7.65
C ALA A 34 -36.61 -42.66 -6.77
N MET A 35 -35.86 -43.72 -6.50
CA MET A 35 -34.59 -43.64 -5.77
C MET A 35 -33.51 -42.86 -6.55
N GLU A 36 -33.39 -43.11 -7.86
CA GLU A 36 -32.46 -42.36 -8.73
C GLU A 36 -32.84 -40.86 -8.79
N ALA A 37 -34.11 -40.54 -8.92
CA ALA A 37 -34.59 -39.15 -8.91
C ALA A 37 -34.32 -38.46 -7.58
N LYS A 38 -34.53 -39.16 -6.45
CA LYS A 38 -34.23 -38.66 -5.10
C LYS A 38 -32.73 -38.43 -4.90
N ALA A 39 -31.89 -39.39 -5.31
CA ALA A 39 -30.44 -39.27 -5.22
C ALA A 39 -29.91 -38.11 -6.09
N LYS A 40 -30.48 -37.90 -7.26
CA LYS A 40 -30.17 -36.78 -8.12
C LYS A 40 -30.58 -35.44 -7.47
N ALA A 41 -31.77 -35.34 -6.94
CA ALA A 41 -32.26 -34.15 -6.23
C ALA A 41 -31.39 -33.81 -5.00
N GLU A 42 -30.99 -34.82 -4.21
CA GLU A 42 -30.08 -34.64 -3.09
C GLU A 42 -28.67 -34.19 -3.54
N SER A 43 -28.18 -34.74 -4.64
CA SER A 43 -26.90 -34.31 -5.22
C SER A 43 -26.94 -32.87 -5.73
N GLU A 44 -28.01 -32.48 -6.42
CA GLU A 44 -28.24 -31.11 -6.87
C GLU A 44 -28.37 -30.12 -5.69
N ALA A 45 -29.10 -30.52 -4.65
CA ALA A 45 -29.23 -29.73 -3.44
C ALA A 45 -27.89 -29.49 -2.72
N ARG A 46 -27.07 -30.53 -2.63
CA ARG A 46 -25.69 -30.44 -2.05
C ARG A 46 -24.79 -29.54 -2.90
N ALA A 47 -24.91 -29.63 -4.23
CA ALA A 47 -24.14 -28.78 -5.13
C ALA A 47 -24.53 -27.29 -4.99
N VAL A 48 -25.83 -27.02 -4.89
CA VAL A 48 -26.35 -25.64 -4.63
C VAL A 48 -25.89 -25.12 -3.27
N GLU A 49 -25.94 -25.95 -2.22
CA GLU A 49 -25.46 -25.56 -0.89
C GLU A 49 -23.93 -25.28 -0.89
N ALA A 50 -23.17 -26.11 -1.56
CA ALA A 50 -21.72 -25.91 -1.69
C ALA A 50 -21.39 -24.64 -2.46
N ALA A 51 -22.11 -24.36 -3.56
CA ALA A 51 -21.94 -23.12 -4.32
C ALA A 51 -22.34 -21.89 -3.49
N ALA A 52 -23.42 -21.96 -2.72
CA ALA A 52 -23.83 -20.87 -1.82
C ALA A 52 -22.78 -20.59 -0.72
N LYS A 53 -22.20 -21.64 -0.14
CA LYS A 53 -21.11 -21.48 0.84
C LYS A 53 -19.88 -20.83 0.24
N GLU A 54 -19.52 -21.21 -0.97
CA GLU A 54 -18.36 -20.63 -1.65
C GLU A 54 -18.61 -19.16 -2.00
N ALA A 55 -19.80 -18.83 -2.53
CA ALA A 55 -20.20 -17.46 -2.79
C ALA A 55 -20.23 -16.58 -1.52
N ALA A 56 -20.65 -17.14 -0.39
CA ALA A 56 -20.61 -16.42 0.90
C ALA A 56 -19.17 -16.14 1.35
N LYS A 57 -18.25 -17.09 1.22
CA LYS A 57 -16.83 -16.87 1.52
C LYS A 57 -16.19 -15.83 0.60
N GLU A 58 -16.52 -15.88 -0.68
CA GLU A 58 -16.02 -14.89 -1.63
C GLU A 58 -16.53 -13.48 -1.30
N ALA A 59 -17.80 -13.36 -0.92
CA ALA A 59 -18.39 -12.07 -0.49
C ALA A 59 -17.73 -11.55 0.80
N GLU A 60 -17.46 -12.42 1.78
CA GLU A 60 -16.74 -12.05 3.00
C GLU A 60 -15.30 -11.64 2.70
N ALA A 61 -14.57 -12.42 1.90
CA ALA A 61 -13.21 -12.08 1.49
C ALA A 61 -13.13 -10.74 0.75
N ARG A 62 -14.10 -10.48 -0.12
CA ARG A 62 -14.21 -9.19 -0.83
C ARG A 62 -14.47 -8.03 0.14
N ALA A 63 -15.34 -8.20 1.11
CA ALA A 63 -15.61 -7.16 2.11
C ALA A 63 -14.34 -6.85 2.92
N ILE A 64 -13.62 -7.87 3.40
CA ILE A 64 -12.35 -7.72 4.10
C ILE A 64 -11.30 -7.03 3.21
N ALA A 65 -11.21 -7.39 1.94
CA ALA A 65 -10.27 -6.79 1.00
C ALA A 65 -10.55 -5.28 0.79
N ILE A 66 -11.84 -4.90 0.68
CA ILE A 66 -12.23 -3.49 0.56
C ILE A 66 -11.86 -2.70 1.82
N GLU A 67 -12.17 -3.21 3.01
CA GLU A 67 -11.80 -2.55 4.27
C GLU A 67 -10.28 -2.44 4.43
N SER A 68 -9.54 -3.50 4.09
CA SER A 68 -8.08 -3.52 4.13
C SER A 68 -7.48 -2.50 3.17
N TYR A 69 -8.02 -2.37 1.96
CA TYR A 69 -7.59 -1.38 0.97
C TYR A 69 -7.82 0.05 1.48
N ILE A 70 -9.02 0.33 2.00
CA ILE A 70 -9.35 1.66 2.54
C ILE A 70 -8.41 2.01 3.71
N TYR A 71 -8.20 1.07 4.63
CA TYR A 71 -7.30 1.25 5.77
C TYR A 71 -5.84 1.48 5.35
N ALA A 72 -5.35 0.68 4.42
CA ALA A 72 -3.94 0.73 3.99
C ALA A 72 -3.65 1.80 2.91
N TYR A 73 -4.67 2.43 2.34
CA TYR A 73 -4.52 3.38 1.24
C TYR A 73 -3.50 4.50 1.51
N PRO A 74 -3.47 5.15 2.69
CA PRO A 74 -2.45 6.17 3.00
C PRO A 74 -1.03 5.59 2.95
N LEU A 75 -0.82 4.39 3.50
CA LEU A 75 0.48 3.72 3.52
C LEU A 75 0.94 3.34 2.10
N VAL A 76 0.05 2.76 1.29
CA VAL A 76 0.35 2.40 -0.09
C VAL A 76 0.66 3.64 -0.93
N THR A 77 -0.14 4.71 -0.78
CA THR A 77 0.09 5.98 -1.47
C THR A 77 1.44 6.60 -1.09
N MET A 78 1.79 6.59 0.20
CA MET A 78 3.08 7.08 0.69
C MET A 78 4.24 6.29 0.09
N GLU A 79 4.16 4.96 0.08
CA GLU A 79 5.19 4.10 -0.49
C GLU A 79 5.34 4.27 -2.01
N MET A 80 4.24 4.38 -2.75
CA MET A 80 4.29 4.65 -4.19
C MET A 80 4.85 6.04 -4.48
N THR A 81 4.49 7.05 -3.69
CA THR A 81 5.06 8.40 -3.79
C THR A 81 6.58 8.35 -3.56
N ARG A 82 7.03 7.65 -2.52
CA ARG A 82 8.45 7.44 -2.26
C ARG A 82 9.14 6.78 -3.46
N ARG A 83 8.61 5.67 -3.96
CA ARG A 83 9.20 4.94 -5.10
C ARG A 83 9.36 5.85 -6.32
N VAL A 84 8.32 6.59 -6.67
CA VAL A 84 8.36 7.52 -7.82
C VAL A 84 9.36 8.66 -7.57
N MET A 85 9.32 9.29 -6.39
CA MET A 85 10.18 10.43 -6.08
C MET A 85 11.64 10.07 -5.86
N THR A 86 11.96 8.82 -5.48
CA THR A 86 13.33 8.40 -5.21
C THR A 86 13.94 7.52 -6.31
N ASN A 87 13.21 7.24 -7.39
CA ASN A 87 13.66 6.37 -8.49
C ASN A 87 14.59 7.09 -9.47
N VAL A 88 15.66 7.67 -8.95
CA VAL A 88 16.71 8.37 -9.69
C VAL A 88 18.06 8.06 -9.07
N ALA A 89 19.12 8.04 -9.89
CA ALA A 89 20.49 7.78 -9.40
C ALA A 89 21.08 8.96 -8.63
N ALA A 90 20.68 10.19 -8.98
CA ALA A 90 21.09 11.46 -8.36
C ALA A 90 19.92 12.43 -8.36
N PRO A 91 19.93 13.52 -7.55
CA PRO A 91 18.89 14.53 -7.60
C PRO A 91 18.69 15.08 -9.02
N ASP A 92 17.45 15.00 -9.52
CA ASP A 92 17.05 15.42 -10.86
C ASP A 92 15.62 15.97 -10.86
N GLY A 93 15.44 17.20 -11.36
CA GLY A 93 14.14 17.87 -11.42
C GLY A 93 13.45 17.98 -10.06
N SER A 94 12.36 17.23 -9.90
CA SER A 94 11.56 17.17 -8.66
C SER A 94 11.84 15.89 -7.83
N ARG A 95 12.93 15.16 -8.08
CA ARG A 95 13.26 13.85 -7.51
C ARG A 95 14.65 13.80 -6.91
N ALA A 96 14.82 12.96 -5.87
CA ALA A 96 16.12 12.69 -5.29
C ALA A 96 16.14 11.30 -4.65
N PRO A 97 17.27 10.56 -4.70
CA PRO A 97 17.38 9.27 -4.04
C PRO A 97 17.13 9.36 -2.52
N MET A 98 16.88 8.23 -1.88
CA MET A 98 16.80 8.14 -0.42
C MET A 98 18.07 8.75 0.23
N GLY A 99 17.89 9.54 1.28
CA GLY A 99 18.97 10.22 2.00
C GLY A 99 19.58 11.43 1.29
N HIS A 100 19.15 11.74 0.07
CA HIS A 100 19.55 12.96 -0.64
C HIS A 100 18.48 14.03 -0.52
N PHE A 101 18.92 15.30 -0.42
CA PHE A 101 17.98 16.40 -0.49
C PHE A 101 17.65 16.77 -1.93
N LEU A 102 16.37 16.81 -2.24
CA LEU A 102 15.84 17.61 -3.32
C LEU A 102 15.76 19.07 -2.86
N ARG A 103 16.35 20.00 -3.61
CA ARG A 103 16.32 21.43 -3.32
C ARG A 103 15.72 22.16 -4.51
N MET A 104 14.47 22.59 -4.39
CA MET A 104 13.86 23.44 -5.40
C MET A 104 14.49 24.82 -5.33
N ARG A 105 15.05 25.27 -6.45
CA ARG A 105 15.84 26.51 -6.53
C ARG A 105 15.06 27.70 -7.08
N SER A 106 13.88 27.44 -7.62
CA SER A 106 12.97 28.47 -8.12
C SER A 106 11.53 28.05 -7.88
N TYR A 107 10.63 28.99 -7.99
CA TYR A 107 9.21 28.65 -8.04
C TYR A 107 8.86 27.95 -9.35
N PRO A 108 7.80 27.10 -9.32
CA PRO A 108 7.24 26.51 -10.53
C PRO A 108 6.82 27.60 -11.51
N ASP A 109 7.06 27.38 -12.78
CA ASP A 109 6.57 28.22 -13.85
C ASP A 109 5.15 27.82 -14.32
N ALA A 110 4.62 28.53 -15.32
CA ALA A 110 3.29 28.25 -15.86
C ALA A 110 3.17 26.91 -16.60
N ALA A 111 4.29 26.23 -16.92
CA ALA A 111 4.32 24.93 -17.57
C ALA A 111 4.34 23.76 -16.56
N TYR A 112 4.56 24.04 -15.28
CA TYR A 112 4.62 23.01 -14.23
C TYR A 112 3.28 22.28 -14.06
N ARG A 113 3.30 20.93 -14.01
CA ARG A 113 2.10 20.09 -13.99
C ARG A 113 2.13 18.97 -12.92
N ASP A 114 3.18 18.89 -12.12
CA ASP A 114 3.35 17.78 -11.17
C ASP A 114 2.34 17.83 -10.00
N VAL A 115 1.75 19.00 -9.73
CA VAL A 115 0.71 19.17 -8.71
C VAL A 115 -0.38 20.14 -9.18
N THR A 116 -1.59 20.01 -8.63
CA THR A 116 -2.76 20.81 -9.00
C THR A 116 -2.68 22.28 -8.56
N ALA A 117 -1.97 22.55 -7.47
CA ALA A 117 -1.82 23.88 -6.89
C ALA A 117 -0.37 24.10 -6.43
N PRO A 118 0.55 24.47 -7.34
CA PRO A 118 1.94 24.71 -7.00
C PRO A 118 2.10 25.90 -6.05
N ASN A 119 3.02 25.76 -5.09
CA ASN A 119 3.33 26.80 -4.10
C ASN A 119 4.32 27.81 -4.66
N ALA A 120 4.07 29.10 -4.42
CA ALA A 120 4.92 30.23 -4.78
C ALA A 120 5.31 31.12 -3.59
N ASP A 121 5.22 30.60 -2.35
CA ASP A 121 5.58 31.33 -1.12
C ASP A 121 6.86 30.78 -0.48
N THR A 122 7.19 29.51 -0.73
CA THR A 122 8.33 28.82 -0.12
C THR A 122 9.07 27.97 -1.13
N LEU A 123 10.40 27.87 -0.99
CA LEU A 123 11.19 26.88 -1.71
C LEU A 123 11.27 25.57 -0.90
N TYR A 124 11.06 24.47 -1.58
CA TYR A 124 11.11 23.13 -0.95
C TYR A 124 12.54 22.65 -0.79
N THR A 125 12.79 21.99 0.35
CA THR A 125 13.99 21.23 0.66
C THR A 125 13.53 19.93 1.30
N THR A 126 13.40 18.89 0.50
CA THR A 126 12.75 17.65 0.92
C THR A 126 13.68 16.45 0.78
N THR A 127 13.50 15.46 1.63
CA THR A 127 14.23 14.19 1.56
C THR A 127 13.40 13.05 2.13
N TRP A 128 13.62 11.86 1.59
CA TRP A 128 13.11 10.61 2.13
C TRP A 128 14.25 9.90 2.85
N ILE A 129 14.00 9.42 4.07
CA ILE A 129 14.99 8.72 4.88
C ILE A 129 14.43 7.41 5.42
N ASP A 130 15.30 6.43 5.59
CA ASP A 130 15.04 5.17 6.28
C ASP A 130 15.74 5.21 7.65
N VAL A 131 14.95 5.14 8.71
CA VAL A 131 15.41 5.13 10.11
C VAL A 131 15.23 3.76 10.77
N SER A 132 15.00 2.71 9.98
CA SER A 132 14.79 1.36 10.51
C SER A 132 16.06 0.71 11.04
N LYS A 133 17.24 1.11 10.53
CA LYS A 133 18.53 0.52 10.89
C LYS A 133 19.28 1.35 11.93
N GLU A 134 19.31 2.65 11.75
CA GLU A 134 19.94 3.60 12.64
C GLU A 134 19.28 4.97 12.54
N PRO A 135 19.42 5.84 13.55
CA PRO A 135 18.93 7.22 13.48
C PRO A 135 19.58 8.00 12.35
N MET A 136 18.81 8.93 11.79
CA MET A 136 19.33 9.93 10.87
C MET A 136 19.40 11.29 11.56
N ILE A 137 20.54 11.96 11.45
CA ILE A 137 20.78 13.27 12.06
C ILE A 137 20.50 14.36 11.05
N LEU A 138 19.43 15.13 11.28
CA LEU A 138 19.08 16.32 10.54
C LEU A 138 19.73 17.55 11.18
N SER A 139 20.52 18.30 10.41
CA SER A 139 21.11 19.56 10.82
C SER A 139 20.48 20.73 10.06
N LEU A 140 19.93 21.70 10.79
CA LEU A 140 19.33 22.92 10.28
C LEU A 140 20.21 24.10 10.64
N PRO A 141 20.58 24.98 9.70
CA PRO A 141 21.34 26.20 9.97
C PRO A 141 20.49 27.25 10.69
N ASP A 142 21.11 28.28 11.24
CA ASP A 142 20.40 29.48 11.70
C ASP A 142 19.68 30.13 10.51
N MET A 143 18.36 30.13 10.56
CA MET A 143 17.49 30.74 9.51
C MET A 143 17.42 32.26 9.62
N LYS A 144 18.10 32.87 10.61
CA LYS A 144 18.19 34.33 10.82
C LYS A 144 16.82 35.03 10.86
N GLY A 145 15.86 34.42 11.58
CA GLY A 145 14.50 34.92 11.69
C GLY A 145 13.58 34.64 10.49
N ARG A 146 14.11 34.07 9.39
CA ARG A 146 13.30 33.68 8.21
C ARG A 146 12.31 32.58 8.60
N TYR A 147 11.11 32.66 8.05
CA TYR A 147 10.13 31.59 8.24
C TYR A 147 10.58 30.33 7.51
N ALA A 148 10.65 29.27 8.25
CA ALA A 148 10.88 27.93 7.73
C ALA A 148 10.15 26.90 8.58
N LEU A 149 9.78 25.76 8.00
CA LEU A 149 9.21 24.62 8.68
C LEU A 149 9.69 23.34 7.99
N PHE A 150 9.86 22.28 8.79
CA PHE A 150 10.32 20.97 8.31
C PHE A 150 9.37 19.88 8.81
N PRO A 151 8.13 19.79 8.26
CA PRO A 151 7.23 18.69 8.60
C PRO A 151 7.90 17.34 8.34
N MET A 152 7.77 16.43 9.30
CA MET A 152 8.23 15.05 9.22
C MET A 152 7.01 14.15 9.21
N LEU A 153 6.81 13.43 8.11
CA LEU A 153 5.69 12.52 7.91
C LEU A 153 6.16 11.08 8.09
N ASP A 154 5.36 10.30 8.80
CA ASP A 154 5.57 8.86 8.92
C ASP A 154 5.05 8.09 7.69
N GLY A 155 5.18 6.77 7.68
CA GLY A 155 4.72 5.91 6.59
C GLY A 155 3.19 5.94 6.37
N TRP A 156 2.42 6.43 7.36
CA TRP A 156 0.97 6.58 7.29
C TRP A 156 0.51 7.99 6.92
N THR A 157 1.43 8.86 6.49
CA THR A 157 1.19 10.28 6.19
C THR A 157 0.90 11.17 7.41
N ASN A 158 1.03 10.65 8.64
CA ASN A 158 0.87 11.47 9.83
C ASN A 158 2.09 12.39 10.01
N VAL A 159 1.84 13.66 10.27
CA VAL A 159 2.89 14.61 10.64
C VAL A 159 3.18 14.46 12.12
N PHE A 160 4.32 13.85 12.47
CA PHE A 160 4.68 13.61 13.87
C PHE A 160 5.58 14.69 14.49
N GLN A 161 6.31 15.45 13.65
CA GLN A 161 7.11 16.60 14.10
C GLN A 161 7.17 17.70 13.04
N VAL A 162 7.30 18.94 13.48
CA VAL A 162 7.43 20.12 12.59
C VAL A 162 8.40 21.13 13.21
N PRO A 163 9.72 20.89 13.23
CA PRO A 163 10.65 21.94 13.65
C PRO A 163 10.60 23.13 12.69
N GLY A 164 10.74 24.32 13.24
CA GLY A 164 10.68 25.56 12.47
C GLY A 164 10.27 26.76 13.30
N LYS A 165 10.07 27.91 12.63
CA LYS A 165 9.88 29.19 13.31
C LYS A 165 8.78 29.21 14.38
N ARG A 166 7.67 28.51 14.12
CA ARG A 166 6.49 28.50 15.02
C ARG A 166 6.62 27.56 16.20
N THR A 167 7.52 26.59 16.13
CA THR A 167 7.65 25.50 17.13
C THR A 167 8.97 25.61 17.89
N THR A 168 10.09 25.51 17.19
CA THR A 168 11.44 25.42 17.77
C THR A 168 12.29 26.67 17.53
N GLY A 169 11.76 27.65 16.81
CA GLY A 169 12.46 28.90 16.49
C GLY A 169 13.32 28.83 15.23
N THR A 170 14.26 29.75 15.08
CA THR A 170 15.03 29.94 13.84
C THR A 170 16.55 29.78 14.01
N LYS A 171 17.03 29.49 15.22
CA LYS A 171 18.46 29.24 15.48
C LYS A 171 18.89 27.92 14.85
N ALA A 172 20.19 27.70 14.76
CA ALA A 172 20.74 26.40 14.34
C ALA A 172 20.26 25.29 15.27
N GLN A 173 19.85 24.16 14.72
CA GLN A 173 19.23 23.05 15.45
C GLN A 173 19.69 21.70 14.85
N THR A 174 19.83 20.70 15.71
CA THR A 174 20.20 19.35 15.29
C THR A 174 19.26 18.34 15.91
N TYR A 175 18.71 17.45 15.09
CA TYR A 175 17.73 16.45 15.49
C TYR A 175 18.17 15.05 15.07
N ALA A 176 18.04 14.11 15.98
CA ALA A 176 18.11 12.70 15.66
C ALA A 176 16.69 12.18 15.40
N ILE A 177 16.44 11.71 14.20
CA ILE A 177 15.19 11.05 13.86
C ILE A 177 15.42 9.55 14.05
N THR A 178 14.79 9.00 15.10
CA THR A 178 14.95 7.60 15.51
C THR A 178 13.77 6.76 15.04
N GLY A 179 14.04 5.51 14.64
CA GLY A 179 13.00 4.56 14.22
C GLY A 179 12.33 3.85 15.40
N PRO A 180 11.25 3.09 15.14
CA PRO A 180 10.58 2.29 16.15
C PRO A 180 11.53 1.33 16.88
N GLY A 181 11.47 1.32 18.20
CA GLY A 181 12.28 0.42 19.03
C GLY A 181 13.76 0.76 19.14
N TRP A 182 14.22 1.86 18.53
CA TRP A 182 15.59 2.29 18.71
C TRP A 182 15.84 2.69 20.17
N SER A 183 16.95 2.22 20.72
CA SER A 183 17.43 2.59 22.04
C SER A 183 18.95 2.72 21.98
N GLY A 184 19.45 3.88 22.33
CA GLY A 184 20.88 4.18 22.30
C GLY A 184 21.15 5.56 22.83
N GLU A 185 22.41 5.95 22.84
CA GLU A 185 22.83 7.27 23.27
C GLU A 185 23.00 8.20 22.07
N LEU A 186 22.55 9.43 22.22
CA LEU A 186 22.70 10.48 21.22
C LEU A 186 23.85 11.42 21.60
N PRO A 187 24.51 12.01 20.61
CA PRO A 187 25.53 13.03 20.86
C PRO A 187 24.98 14.23 21.65
N PRO A 188 25.79 14.88 22.49
CA PRO A 188 25.37 16.07 23.21
C PRO A 188 24.82 17.17 22.28
N GLY A 189 23.72 17.80 22.69
CA GLY A 189 23.08 18.90 21.93
C GLY A 189 22.19 18.43 20.77
N VAL A 190 22.00 17.13 20.58
CA VAL A 190 21.08 16.55 19.58
C VAL A 190 19.75 16.25 20.25
N THR A 191 18.65 16.77 19.69
CA THR A 191 17.30 16.51 20.18
C THR A 191 16.70 15.28 19.49
N GLU A 192 16.15 14.32 20.25
CA GLU A 192 15.50 13.14 19.68
C GLU A 192 14.09 13.43 19.18
N TYR A 193 13.76 12.95 17.97
CA TYR A 193 12.42 12.84 17.43
C TYR A 193 12.13 11.39 17.05
N LYS A 194 11.23 10.74 17.78
CA LYS A 194 10.84 9.35 17.55
C LYS A 194 9.84 9.25 16.44
N SER A 195 10.22 8.58 15.36
CA SER A 195 9.30 8.25 14.26
C SER A 195 8.47 7.02 14.61
N PRO A 196 7.15 7.03 14.35
CA PRO A 196 6.30 5.84 14.49
C PRO A 196 6.63 4.73 13.48
N THR A 197 7.30 5.05 12.37
CA THR A 197 7.65 4.10 11.31
C THR A 197 9.12 4.22 10.90
N GLY A 198 9.65 3.17 10.23
CA GLY A 198 11.00 3.20 9.69
C GLY A 198 11.19 4.14 8.50
N LEU A 199 10.11 4.48 7.80
CA LEU A 199 10.11 5.43 6.69
C LEU A 199 9.69 6.81 7.16
N VAL A 200 10.44 7.85 6.78
CA VAL A 200 10.14 9.25 7.07
C VAL A 200 10.31 10.10 5.82
N TRP A 201 9.34 10.96 5.57
CA TRP A 201 9.43 12.02 4.58
C TRP A 201 9.57 13.38 5.26
N ILE A 202 10.70 14.07 5.06
CA ILE A 202 10.93 15.42 5.54
C ILE A 202 10.57 16.39 4.41
N LEU A 203 9.54 17.22 4.62
CA LEU A 203 9.01 18.15 3.62
C LEU A 203 9.35 19.60 4.01
N GLY A 204 10.64 19.94 3.98
CA GLY A 204 11.12 21.27 4.37
C GLY A 204 10.64 22.37 3.42
N ARG A 205 10.26 23.50 3.98
CA ARG A 205 9.80 24.70 3.26
C ARG A 205 10.44 25.93 3.87
N ILE A 206 11.06 26.77 3.04
CA ILE A 206 11.74 27.99 3.43
C ILE A 206 11.10 29.15 2.68
N TYR A 207 10.58 30.14 3.41
CA TYR A 207 9.99 31.36 2.82
C TYR A 207 10.95 32.04 1.86
N CYS A 208 10.43 32.45 0.72
CA CYS A 208 11.15 33.15 -0.33
C CYS A 208 10.24 34.22 -0.96
N THR A 209 10.78 35.41 -1.26
CA THR A 209 10.02 36.45 -1.91
C THR A 209 9.96 36.30 -3.43
N GLY A 210 10.77 35.40 -4.01
CA GLY A 210 10.85 35.18 -5.46
C GLY A 210 11.77 36.14 -6.19
N THR A 211 12.43 37.11 -5.50
CA THR A 211 13.43 37.95 -6.15
C THR A 211 14.76 37.22 -6.35
N PRO A 212 15.59 37.56 -7.34
CA PRO A 212 16.89 36.92 -7.57
C PRO A 212 17.80 36.92 -6.33
N GLU A 213 17.81 38.05 -5.58
CA GLU A 213 18.60 38.19 -4.35
C GLU A 213 18.11 37.25 -3.26
N ASP A 214 16.79 37.12 -3.11
CA ASP A 214 16.21 36.29 -2.09
C ASP A 214 16.32 34.78 -2.44
N TYR A 215 16.20 34.42 -3.70
CA TYR A 215 16.55 33.07 -4.16
C TYR A 215 17.98 32.71 -3.74
N LYS A 216 18.96 33.58 -4.01
CA LYS A 216 20.36 33.36 -3.62
C LYS A 216 20.52 33.19 -2.10
N ALA A 217 19.80 33.99 -1.30
CA ALA A 217 19.83 33.89 0.14
C ALA A 217 19.24 32.55 0.64
N VAL A 218 18.11 32.12 0.06
CA VAL A 218 17.48 30.84 0.41
C VAL A 218 18.33 29.64 -0.03
N HIS A 219 18.94 29.70 -1.22
CA HIS A 219 19.87 28.66 -1.69
C HIS A 219 21.04 28.46 -0.71
N ALA A 220 21.61 29.55 -0.21
CA ALA A 220 22.69 29.49 0.78
C ALA A 220 22.28 28.84 2.11
N LEU A 221 20.98 28.92 2.48
CA LEU A 221 20.42 28.19 3.62
C LEU A 221 20.19 26.72 3.29
N GLN A 222 19.57 26.44 2.13
CA GLN A 222 19.32 25.07 1.67
C GLN A 222 20.60 24.25 1.58
N ASP A 223 21.73 24.85 1.13
CA ASP A 223 23.02 24.16 0.95
C ASP A 223 23.66 23.77 2.30
N LYS A 224 23.26 24.40 3.40
CA LYS A 224 23.71 24.09 4.76
C LYS A 224 22.86 23.05 5.47
N ILE A 225 21.70 22.69 4.90
CA ILE A 225 20.82 21.65 5.47
C ILE A 225 21.40 20.30 5.06
N SER A 226 21.60 19.43 6.07
CA SER A 226 22.14 18.09 5.86
C SER A 226 21.37 17.03 6.64
N VAL A 227 21.39 15.82 6.13
CA VAL A 227 20.94 14.62 6.84
C VAL A 227 22.00 13.54 6.67
N VAL A 228 22.43 12.95 7.77
CA VAL A 228 23.46 11.91 7.78
C VAL A 228 23.08 10.80 8.76
N PRO A 229 23.50 9.53 8.54
CA PRO A 229 23.31 8.48 9.55
C PRO A 229 24.09 8.83 10.83
N LEU A 230 23.58 8.38 11.98
CA LEU A 230 24.22 8.63 13.29
C LEU A 230 25.67 8.14 13.30
N SER A 231 25.96 7.01 12.68
CA SER A 231 27.33 6.44 12.56
C SER A 231 28.31 7.34 11.81
N ALA A 232 27.81 8.25 10.96
CA ALA A 232 28.61 9.21 10.18
C ALA A 232 28.55 10.64 10.76
N TYR A 233 27.82 10.88 11.84
CA TYR A 233 27.71 12.22 12.43
C TYR A 233 29.07 12.76 12.88
N GLY A 234 29.35 14.00 12.49
CA GLY A 234 30.65 14.64 12.75
C GLY A 234 31.78 14.21 11.82
N LYS A 235 31.50 13.38 10.79
CA LYS A 235 32.47 12.89 9.81
C LYS A 235 32.07 13.30 8.39
N PRO A 236 33.00 13.34 7.41
CA PRO A 236 32.65 13.45 6.02
C PRO A 236 31.70 12.32 5.61
N TYR A 237 30.59 12.66 4.97
CA TYR A 237 29.59 11.70 4.50
C TYR A 237 29.05 12.12 3.14
N THR A 238 28.98 11.18 2.23
CA THR A 238 28.30 11.32 0.94
C THR A 238 27.31 10.19 0.81
N PRO A 239 26.00 10.48 0.66
CA PRO A 239 25.01 9.45 0.43
C PRO A 239 25.35 8.63 -0.83
N ALA A 240 25.05 7.33 -0.79
CA ALA A 240 25.22 6.47 -1.96
C ALA A 240 24.26 6.91 -3.11
N PRO A 241 24.66 6.72 -4.37
CA PRO A 241 23.74 6.90 -5.50
C PRO A 241 22.47 6.05 -5.33
N GLY A 242 21.34 6.55 -5.84
CA GLY A 242 20.09 5.81 -5.82
C GLY A 242 20.11 4.62 -6.78
N ALA A 243 19.37 3.57 -6.42
CA ALA A 243 19.02 2.51 -7.34
C ALA A 243 17.83 2.95 -8.20
N VAL A 244 17.88 2.66 -9.51
CA VAL A 244 16.77 2.94 -10.43
C VAL A 244 16.08 1.62 -10.76
N ASP A 245 14.80 1.53 -10.46
CA ASP A 245 13.94 0.41 -10.81
C ASP A 245 13.18 0.73 -12.09
N PRO A 246 13.44 0.03 -13.22
CA PRO A 246 12.78 0.28 -14.49
C PRO A 246 11.28 -0.11 -14.48
N ALA A 247 10.83 -0.88 -13.50
CA ALA A 247 9.42 -1.24 -13.35
C ALA A 247 8.55 -0.12 -12.79
N ILE A 248 9.16 0.93 -12.20
CA ILE A 248 8.43 2.09 -11.69
C ILE A 248 8.14 3.05 -12.85
N ASP A 249 6.86 3.21 -13.18
CA ASP A 249 6.45 4.19 -14.18
C ASP A 249 6.57 5.62 -13.61
N MET A 250 7.52 6.37 -14.17
CA MET A 250 7.81 7.74 -13.78
C MET A 250 6.89 8.77 -14.43
N LYS A 251 6.02 8.38 -15.36
CA LYS A 251 5.11 9.26 -16.11
C LYS A 251 3.68 9.18 -15.60
N THR A 252 3.30 8.04 -15.07
CA THR A 252 1.96 7.82 -14.51
C THR A 252 1.84 8.44 -13.13
N ALA A 253 0.74 9.13 -12.86
CA ALA A 253 0.49 9.72 -11.55
C ALA A 253 0.46 8.65 -10.45
N VAL A 254 0.98 8.98 -9.26
CA VAL A 254 1.02 8.04 -8.12
C VAL A 254 -0.34 7.40 -7.85
N ARG A 255 -1.43 8.19 -7.92
CA ARG A 255 -2.79 7.68 -7.74
C ARG A 255 -3.16 6.57 -8.73
N GLU A 256 -2.76 6.70 -9.99
CA GLU A 256 -3.03 5.71 -11.01
C GLU A 256 -2.22 4.43 -10.76
N GLN A 257 -0.96 4.56 -10.34
CA GLN A 257 -0.11 3.43 -9.98
C GLN A 257 -0.62 2.67 -8.73
N VAL A 258 -1.22 3.36 -7.76
CA VAL A 258 -1.81 2.73 -6.56
C VAL A 258 -3.07 1.93 -6.92
N ASN A 259 -3.81 2.31 -7.95
CA ASN A 259 -5.06 1.69 -8.35
C ASN A 259 -4.89 0.64 -9.48
N ALA A 260 -3.69 0.48 -10.01
CA ALA A 260 -3.37 -0.55 -11.01
C ALA A 260 -3.08 -1.91 -10.38
#